data_7da2e614a91555aa28a497fdc7be5d89
#
_entry.id   7da2e614a91555aa28a497fdc7be5d89
#
_cell.length_a   1.000
_cell.length_b   1.000
_cell.length_c   1.000
_cell.angle_alpha   90.00
_cell.angle_beta   90.00
_cell.angle_gamma   90.00
#
_symmetry.space_group_name_H-M   'P 1'
#
loop_
_entity.id
_entity.type
_entity.pdbx_description
1 polymer ?
#
loop_
_entity_poly.entity_id
_entity_poly.type
_entity_poly.pdbx_seq_one_letter_code
_entity_poly.pdbx_strand_id
1 'polypeptide(L)'
;RKQHIVFLRETSKKEKSAQALQRKNGNKQTMHYLQSVPFEQWMNQATLSLIEKSCGCGIPDAEDFICIARLHPRPTFVPQLAFLTPQVETSKIRTEKGSAFIDFPVNVTAIHKEFSNNVIELNKIIETINTVKNDSNVSITRISIHGYASPDGPLQLNERLARERTRTLKEYVSQLYPFDGKYIHTTYTPEDWEGFEALLSDTTFQDKEAIMKIVTSNMHPDRKEEIIRMRFPAFYRFVLKHWFVILRHSDYTVEYHVRPFTICLLYTSDA
;
A
#
# COMPACT_ATOMS: atom_id res chain seq x y z
N ARG A 1 -29.73 71.03 0.12
CA ARG A 1 -30.37 69.70 0.02
C ARG A 1 -29.73 68.76 1.03
N LYS A 2 -30.54 68.13 1.87
CA LYS A 2 -30.09 67.12 2.81
C LYS A 2 -30.28 65.77 2.15
N GLN A 3 -29.22 64.99 2.03
CA GLN A 3 -29.27 63.61 1.54
C GLN A 3 -29.31 62.67 2.74
N HIS A 4 -30.26 61.76 2.74
CA HIS A 4 -30.46 60.79 3.80
C HIS A 4 -30.20 59.40 3.20
N ILE A 5 -29.38 58.59 3.83
CA ILE A 5 -29.17 57.21 3.49
C ILE A 5 -30.04 56.39 4.45
N VAL A 6 -30.94 55.62 3.89
CA VAL A 6 -31.90 54.85 4.67
C VAL A 6 -31.72 53.36 4.31
N PHE A 7 -31.53 52.50 5.29
CA PHE A 7 -31.62 51.06 5.11
C PHE A 7 -33.05 50.63 5.37
N LEU A 8 -33.75 50.24 4.32
CA LEU A 8 -35.13 49.74 4.47
C LEU A 8 -35.06 48.18 4.63
N ARG A 9 -35.62 47.74 5.74
CA ARG A 9 -36.11 46.37 5.91
C ARG A 9 -37.54 46.35 5.37
N GLU A 10 -37.86 45.44 4.49
CA GLU A 10 -39.22 45.25 3.96
C GLU A 10 -40.19 44.68 5.01
N THR A 11 -40.24 45.24 6.18
CA THR A 11 -41.27 45.02 7.18
C THR A 11 -41.51 46.31 7.94
N SER A 12 -42.68 46.84 7.75
CA SER A 12 -43.29 48.01 8.37
C SER A 12 -42.91 48.26 9.83
N LYS A 13 -41.74 48.80 10.11
CA LYS A 13 -41.48 49.50 11.41
C LYS A 13 -40.20 50.33 11.35
N LYS A 14 -40.43 51.63 11.36
CA LYS A 14 -39.55 52.75 11.71
C LYS A 14 -38.07 52.73 11.22
N GLU A 15 -37.76 53.64 10.32
CA GLU A 15 -36.42 54.08 9.93
C GLU A 15 -35.54 54.33 11.16
N LYS A 16 -34.63 53.40 11.46
CA LYS A 16 -33.75 53.55 12.64
C LYS A 16 -32.31 53.98 12.37
N SER A 17 -31.95 54.18 11.11
CA SER A 17 -30.60 54.67 10.81
C SER A 17 -30.54 55.44 9.50
N ALA A 18 -30.98 56.70 9.55
CA ALA A 18 -30.75 57.65 8.48
C ALA A 18 -29.61 58.57 8.90
N GLN A 19 -28.61 58.67 8.08
CA GLN A 19 -27.51 59.65 8.29
C GLN A 19 -27.70 60.81 7.30
N ALA A 20 -27.85 62.04 7.86
CA ALA A 20 -28.05 63.22 7.05
C ALA A 20 -26.72 63.95 6.77
N LEU A 21 -26.46 64.18 5.53
CA LEU A 21 -25.31 64.96 5.09
C LEU A 21 -25.77 66.27 4.48
N GLN A 22 -25.24 67.40 4.97
CA GLN A 22 -25.52 68.69 4.36
C GLN A 22 -24.55 68.93 3.20
N ARG A 23 -25.09 69.05 1.98
CA ARG A 23 -24.30 69.28 0.78
C ARG A 23 -23.62 70.65 0.86
N LYS A 24 -22.27 70.66 0.66
CA LYS A 24 -21.51 71.87 0.46
C LYS A 24 -21.23 72.02 -1.04
N ASN A 25 -21.71 73.11 -1.63
CA ASN A 25 -21.53 73.36 -3.05
C ASN A 25 -20.07 73.41 -3.46
N GLY A 26 -19.69 72.67 -4.51
CA GLY A 26 -18.34 72.71 -5.09
C GLY A 26 -17.38 71.65 -4.56
N ASN A 27 -17.66 70.91 -3.49
CA ASN A 27 -16.76 69.94 -2.90
C ASN A 27 -17.28 68.52 -3.04
N LYS A 28 -16.40 67.53 -3.38
CA LYS A 28 -16.67 66.10 -3.22
C LYS A 28 -16.76 65.79 -1.74
N GLN A 29 -17.87 65.19 -1.30
CA GLN A 29 -18.06 64.78 0.07
C GLN A 29 -18.12 63.25 0.11
N THR A 30 -17.34 62.64 1.00
CA THR A 30 -17.33 61.21 1.21
C THR A 30 -17.90 60.91 2.59
N MET A 31 -18.77 59.93 2.67
CA MET A 31 -19.32 59.45 3.92
C MET A 31 -18.97 58.00 4.11
N HIS A 32 -18.46 57.67 5.28
CA HIS A 32 -18.20 56.30 5.67
C HIS A 32 -19.33 55.82 6.57
N TYR A 33 -19.94 54.73 6.17
CA TYR A 33 -21.01 54.09 6.97
C TYR A 33 -20.64 52.64 7.25
N LEU A 34 -20.73 52.25 8.52
CA LEU A 34 -20.49 50.89 8.96
C LEU A 34 -21.58 50.47 9.93
N GLN A 35 -22.27 49.42 9.62
CA GLN A 35 -23.28 48.80 10.51
C GLN A 35 -23.19 47.28 10.41
N SER A 36 -23.19 46.65 11.55
CA SER A 36 -23.30 45.17 11.65
C SER A 36 -24.72 44.79 12.08
N VAL A 37 -25.30 43.87 11.35
CA VAL A 37 -26.62 43.31 11.62
C VAL A 37 -26.49 41.80 11.73
N PRO A 38 -27.11 41.14 12.74
CA PRO A 38 -27.12 39.68 12.78
C PRO A 38 -27.79 39.12 11.52
N PHE A 39 -27.22 38.09 10.95
CA PHE A 39 -27.78 37.44 9.76
C PHE A 39 -29.08 36.70 10.13
N GLU A 40 -30.16 36.95 9.41
CA GLU A 40 -31.41 36.25 9.53
C GLU A 40 -31.74 35.49 8.24
N GLN A 41 -32.53 34.40 8.32
CA GLN A 41 -32.76 33.51 7.18
C GLN A 41 -33.45 34.20 5.98
N TRP A 42 -34.26 35.24 6.21
CA TRP A 42 -34.88 36.03 5.14
C TRP A 42 -33.85 36.83 4.31
N MET A 43 -32.64 37.06 4.86
CA MET A 43 -31.58 37.77 4.16
C MET A 43 -30.94 36.91 3.08
N ASN A 44 -31.26 35.63 3.00
CA ASN A 44 -30.86 34.75 1.90
C ASN A 44 -31.44 35.30 0.59
N GLN A 45 -30.54 35.61 -0.35
CA GLN A 45 -30.89 36.22 -1.64
C GLN A 45 -31.44 37.68 -1.54
N ALA A 46 -31.29 38.34 -0.41
CA ALA A 46 -31.68 39.74 -0.26
C ALA A 46 -30.77 40.66 -1.10
N THR A 47 -31.31 41.78 -1.50
CA THR A 47 -30.58 42.83 -2.19
C THR A 47 -30.30 43.98 -1.22
N LEU A 48 -29.03 44.38 -1.13
CA LEU A 48 -28.65 45.57 -0.38
C LEU A 48 -28.74 46.77 -1.33
N SER A 49 -29.61 47.71 -1.00
CA SER A 49 -29.79 48.92 -1.80
C SER A 49 -29.51 50.19 -0.97
N LEU A 50 -28.89 51.15 -1.62
CA LEU A 50 -28.78 52.51 -1.09
C LEU A 50 -29.95 53.31 -1.62
N ILE A 51 -30.65 53.94 -0.70
CA ILE A 51 -31.73 54.90 -1.04
C ILE A 51 -31.21 56.30 -0.78
N GLU A 52 -31.11 57.06 -1.84
CA GLU A 52 -30.78 58.48 -1.77
C GLU A 52 -32.05 59.31 -1.84
N LYS A 53 -32.35 60.03 -0.76
CA LYS A 53 -33.47 60.96 -0.73
C LYS A 53 -32.94 62.36 -0.77
N SER A 54 -33.23 63.13 -1.82
CA SER A 54 -32.94 64.55 -1.88
C SER A 54 -34.17 65.34 -1.52
N CYS A 55 -34.02 66.27 -0.53
CA CYS A 55 -35.12 67.13 -0.12
C CYS A 55 -34.69 68.59 -0.25
N GLY A 56 -35.59 69.36 -0.85
CA GLY A 56 -35.54 70.83 -0.81
C GLY A 56 -36.77 71.33 -0.04
N CYS A 57 -36.59 72.27 0.92
CA CYS A 57 -37.66 72.92 1.70
C CYS A 57 -38.60 71.94 2.45
N GLY A 58 -38.09 70.72 2.84
CA GLY A 58 -38.83 69.81 3.68
C GLY A 58 -39.66 68.73 2.99
N ILE A 59 -39.76 68.76 1.70
CA ILE A 59 -40.46 67.76 0.88
C ILE A 59 -39.42 66.96 0.10
N PRO A 60 -39.44 65.58 0.09
CA PRO A 60 -38.52 64.81 -0.75
C PRO A 60 -38.83 65.02 -2.23
N ASP A 61 -37.87 65.57 -2.97
CA ASP A 61 -38.03 65.89 -4.41
C ASP A 61 -37.72 64.66 -5.30
N ALA A 62 -36.91 63.74 -4.82
CA ALA A 62 -36.57 62.52 -5.54
C ALA A 62 -36.03 61.43 -4.63
N GLU A 63 -36.32 60.21 -4.96
CA GLU A 63 -35.77 58.99 -4.34
C GLU A 63 -35.06 58.18 -5.43
N ASP A 64 -33.78 57.94 -5.25
CA ASP A 64 -32.98 57.08 -6.13
C ASP A 64 -32.61 55.77 -5.37
N PHE A 65 -32.81 54.65 -6.06
CA PHE A 65 -32.49 53.34 -5.54
C PHE A 65 -31.26 52.78 -6.24
N ILE A 66 -30.16 52.61 -5.52
CA ILE A 66 -28.91 52.10 -6.05
C ILE A 66 -28.68 50.72 -5.44
N CYS A 67 -28.75 49.68 -6.25
CA CYS A 67 -28.37 48.36 -5.80
C CYS A 67 -26.87 48.28 -5.54
N ILE A 68 -26.44 48.04 -4.29
CA ILE A 68 -25.02 47.98 -3.91
C ILE A 68 -24.52 46.55 -4.06
N ALA A 69 -25.30 45.56 -3.55
CA ALA A 69 -24.90 44.14 -3.57
C ALA A 69 -26.11 43.22 -3.51
N ARG A 70 -25.96 42.04 -4.05
CA ARG A 70 -26.90 40.92 -3.82
C ARG A 70 -26.23 39.95 -2.85
N LEU A 71 -26.92 39.59 -1.79
CA LEU A 71 -26.44 38.61 -0.83
C LEU A 71 -26.61 37.22 -1.42
N HIS A 72 -25.51 36.55 -1.66
CA HIS A 72 -25.53 35.13 -2.04
C HIS A 72 -25.10 34.32 -0.82
N PRO A 73 -25.94 33.44 -0.29
CA PRO A 73 -25.52 32.58 0.81
C PRO A 73 -24.37 31.70 0.32
N ARG A 74 -23.32 31.65 1.08
CA ARG A 74 -22.27 30.62 0.84
C ARG A 74 -22.96 29.28 1.11
N PRO A 75 -22.89 28.34 0.16
CA PRO A 75 -23.42 27.00 0.42
C PRO A 75 -22.72 26.46 1.67
N THR A 76 -23.52 26.07 2.64
CA THR A 76 -22.99 25.37 3.82
C THR A 76 -22.48 24.04 3.33
N PHE A 77 -21.15 23.87 3.35
CA PHE A 77 -20.53 22.58 3.04
C PHE A 77 -20.89 21.61 4.17
N VAL A 78 -21.78 20.69 3.89
CA VAL A 78 -22.07 19.55 4.78
C VAL A 78 -21.20 18.40 4.28
N PRO A 79 -20.09 18.06 4.97
CA PRO A 79 -19.26 16.96 4.57
C PRO A 79 -20.09 15.66 4.68
N GLN A 80 -20.21 14.93 3.57
CA GLN A 80 -20.71 13.57 3.60
C GLN A 80 -19.55 12.67 4.04
N LEU A 81 -19.55 12.33 5.32
CA LEU A 81 -18.54 11.41 5.86
C LEU A 81 -19.01 9.99 5.65
N ALA A 82 -18.29 9.24 4.81
CA ALA A 82 -18.44 7.80 4.71
C ALA A 82 -17.47 7.14 5.68
N PHE A 83 -17.99 6.42 6.65
CA PHE A 83 -17.20 5.63 7.59
C PHE A 83 -17.18 4.18 7.11
N LEU A 84 -16.00 3.66 6.83
CA LEU A 84 -15.78 2.23 6.70
C LEU A 84 -15.44 1.71 8.10
N THR A 85 -16.29 0.86 8.63
CA THR A 85 -15.96 0.13 9.87
C THR A 85 -15.16 -1.09 9.47
N PRO A 86 -13.83 -1.13 9.69
CA PRO A 86 -13.02 -2.31 9.38
C PRO A 86 -13.50 -3.47 10.28
N GLN A 87 -13.56 -4.67 9.70
CA GLN A 87 -13.78 -5.86 10.50
C GLN A 87 -12.58 -6.05 11.44
N VAL A 88 -12.90 -6.31 12.70
CA VAL A 88 -11.87 -6.58 13.71
C VAL A 88 -11.20 -7.91 13.40
N GLU A 89 -9.91 -7.89 13.08
CA GLU A 89 -9.11 -9.08 12.92
C GLU A 89 -8.82 -9.69 14.30
N THR A 90 -9.46 -10.81 14.59
CA THR A 90 -9.35 -11.48 15.91
C THR A 90 -8.01 -12.18 16.12
N SER A 91 -7.33 -12.58 15.03
CA SER A 91 -6.01 -13.20 15.06
C SER A 91 -5.13 -12.60 13.97
N LYS A 92 -4.14 -11.83 14.37
CA LYS A 92 -3.21 -11.16 13.45
C LYS A 92 -2.03 -12.07 13.15
N ILE A 93 -2.21 -12.98 12.18
CA ILE A 93 -1.13 -13.82 11.68
C ILE A 93 -0.53 -13.13 10.45
N ARG A 94 0.78 -13.01 10.42
CA ARG A 94 1.55 -12.44 9.32
C ARG A 94 2.63 -13.41 8.89
N THR A 95 3.11 -13.24 7.67
CA THR A 95 4.13 -14.10 7.07
C THR A 95 5.19 -13.28 6.36
N GLU A 96 6.46 -13.60 6.64
CA GLU A 96 7.59 -13.16 5.83
C GLU A 96 8.08 -14.34 5.01
N LYS A 97 8.41 -14.10 3.74
CA LYS A 97 8.83 -15.13 2.79
C LYS A 97 10.12 -14.72 2.12
N GLY A 98 10.94 -15.70 1.78
CA GLY A 98 12.13 -15.49 0.99
C GLY A 98 12.61 -16.78 0.35
N SER A 99 13.54 -16.64 -0.59
CA SER A 99 14.23 -17.75 -1.25
C SER A 99 15.73 -17.61 -1.03
N ALA A 100 16.40 -18.71 -0.75
CA ALA A 100 17.84 -18.79 -0.59
C ALA A 100 18.43 -19.83 -1.55
N PHE A 101 19.46 -19.42 -2.27
CA PHE A 101 20.16 -20.24 -3.26
C PHE A 101 21.45 -20.82 -2.65
N ILE A 102 21.28 -21.87 -1.85
CA ILE A 102 22.41 -22.49 -1.15
C ILE A 102 23.09 -23.49 -2.08
N ASP A 103 24.35 -23.22 -2.37
CA ASP A 103 25.18 -24.10 -3.19
C ASP A 103 25.78 -25.24 -2.37
N PHE A 104 25.73 -26.44 -2.95
CA PHE A 104 26.32 -27.64 -2.39
C PHE A 104 27.36 -28.21 -3.37
N PRO A 105 28.51 -28.64 -2.90
CA PRO A 105 29.40 -29.43 -3.74
C PRO A 105 28.73 -30.67 -4.32
N VAL A 106 29.26 -31.21 -5.42
CA VAL A 106 28.66 -32.38 -6.10
C VAL A 106 28.53 -33.54 -5.10
N ASN A 107 27.34 -34.15 -5.04
CA ASN A 107 26.98 -35.24 -4.10
C ASN A 107 27.16 -34.93 -2.60
N VAL A 108 27.31 -33.66 -2.22
CA VAL A 108 27.39 -33.25 -0.82
C VAL A 108 26.08 -32.62 -0.40
N THR A 109 25.64 -32.93 0.82
CA THR A 109 24.42 -32.41 1.43
C THR A 109 24.70 -31.53 2.66
N ALA A 110 25.94 -31.50 3.15
CA ALA A 110 26.36 -30.62 4.21
C ALA A 110 26.51 -29.18 3.72
N ILE A 111 26.06 -28.22 4.53
CA ILE A 111 26.21 -26.80 4.25
C ILE A 111 27.63 -26.37 4.57
N HIS A 112 28.37 -25.94 3.54
CA HIS A 112 29.67 -25.30 3.66
C HIS A 112 29.48 -23.78 3.52
N LYS A 113 29.61 -23.03 4.63
CA LYS A 113 29.38 -21.57 4.64
C LYS A 113 30.28 -20.83 3.65
N GLU A 114 31.55 -21.23 3.58
CA GLU A 114 32.56 -20.60 2.71
C GLU A 114 32.44 -21.01 1.24
N PHE A 115 31.51 -21.88 0.90
CA PHE A 115 31.36 -22.36 -0.47
C PHE A 115 30.45 -21.41 -1.28
N SER A 116 30.96 -20.92 -2.42
CA SER A 116 30.21 -20.01 -3.29
C SER A 116 29.69 -18.76 -2.55
N ASN A 117 28.43 -18.46 -2.70
CA ASN A 117 27.77 -17.32 -2.07
C ASN A 117 26.96 -17.70 -0.80
N ASN A 118 27.22 -18.88 -0.21
CA ASN A 118 26.41 -19.40 0.88
C ASN A 118 26.32 -18.47 2.09
N VAL A 119 27.39 -17.72 2.41
CA VAL A 119 27.34 -16.71 3.48
C VAL A 119 26.22 -15.71 3.26
N ILE A 120 26.10 -15.19 2.04
CA ILE A 120 25.10 -14.18 1.67
C ILE A 120 23.69 -14.79 1.74
N GLU A 121 23.53 -15.97 1.16
CA GLU A 121 22.25 -16.66 1.08
C GLU A 121 21.73 -17.12 2.45
N LEU A 122 22.60 -17.62 3.31
CA LEU A 122 22.27 -17.98 4.69
C LEU A 122 21.91 -16.73 5.53
N ASN A 123 22.59 -15.61 5.30
CA ASN A 123 22.29 -14.37 5.98
C ASN A 123 20.89 -13.84 5.63
N LYS A 124 20.38 -14.01 4.43
CA LYS A 124 19.00 -13.65 4.07
C LYS A 124 17.99 -14.33 4.99
N ILE A 125 18.17 -15.62 5.25
CA ILE A 125 17.30 -16.39 6.16
C ILE A 125 17.41 -15.84 7.58
N ILE A 126 18.64 -15.61 8.04
CA ILE A 126 18.92 -15.10 9.38
C ILE A 126 18.32 -13.71 9.56
N GLU A 127 18.49 -12.80 8.61
CA GLU A 127 17.94 -11.45 8.63
C GLU A 127 16.40 -11.46 8.70
N THR A 128 15.75 -12.30 7.88
CA THR A 128 14.30 -12.45 7.91
C THR A 128 13.80 -12.93 9.27
N ILE A 129 14.45 -13.95 9.85
CA ILE A 129 14.08 -14.45 11.19
C ILE A 129 14.34 -13.38 12.25
N ASN A 130 15.46 -12.66 12.18
CA ASN A 130 15.82 -11.62 13.15
C ASN A 130 14.89 -10.42 13.05
N THR A 131 14.47 -10.02 11.86
CA THR A 131 13.50 -8.93 11.68
C THR A 131 12.21 -9.22 12.46
N VAL A 132 11.71 -10.46 12.37
CA VAL A 132 10.53 -10.87 13.12
C VAL A 132 10.84 -11.06 14.62
N LYS A 133 11.96 -11.70 14.96
CA LYS A 133 12.32 -12.03 16.34
C LYS A 133 12.61 -10.79 17.20
N ASN A 134 13.16 -9.73 16.62
CA ASN A 134 13.54 -8.52 17.34
C ASN A 134 12.35 -7.59 17.62
N ASP A 135 11.20 -7.83 17.05
CA ASP A 135 9.98 -7.11 17.40
C ASP A 135 9.33 -7.72 18.64
N SER A 136 9.30 -6.99 19.74
CA SER A 136 8.70 -7.40 21.01
C SER A 136 7.17 -7.65 20.92
N ASN A 137 6.52 -7.12 19.91
CA ASN A 137 5.08 -7.24 19.70
C ASN A 137 4.69 -8.48 18.89
N VAL A 138 5.65 -9.27 18.42
CA VAL A 138 5.38 -10.47 17.65
C VAL A 138 5.92 -11.72 18.32
N SER A 139 5.34 -12.84 17.97
CA SER A 139 5.82 -14.17 18.36
C SER A 139 5.82 -15.09 17.14
N ILE A 140 6.99 -15.68 16.84
CA ILE A 140 7.12 -16.66 15.75
C ILE A 140 6.29 -17.90 16.11
N THR A 141 5.44 -18.31 15.20
CA THR A 141 4.55 -19.48 15.35
C THR A 141 5.02 -20.65 14.51
N ARG A 142 5.62 -20.41 13.35
CA ARG A 142 6.10 -21.43 12.44
C ARG A 142 7.21 -20.91 11.55
N ILE A 143 8.18 -21.78 11.26
CA ILE A 143 9.15 -21.59 10.19
C ILE A 143 8.98 -22.76 9.24
N SER A 144 8.69 -22.51 7.97
CA SER A 144 8.57 -23.54 6.94
C SER A 144 9.74 -23.40 5.98
N ILE A 145 10.40 -24.49 5.68
CA ILE A 145 11.50 -24.56 4.71
C ILE A 145 11.10 -25.57 3.64
N HIS A 146 11.11 -25.16 2.38
CA HIS A 146 10.85 -26.02 1.24
C HIS A 146 12.06 -26.05 0.33
N GLY A 147 12.70 -27.21 0.17
CA GLY A 147 13.88 -27.35 -0.67
C GLY A 147 13.56 -27.92 -2.04
N TYR A 148 14.26 -27.44 -3.04
CA TYR A 148 14.13 -27.86 -4.44
C TYR A 148 15.42 -28.44 -4.95
N ALA A 149 15.33 -29.45 -5.82
CA ALA A 149 16.44 -29.85 -6.68
C ALA A 149 16.08 -29.56 -8.14
N SER A 150 17.10 -29.44 -8.96
CA SER A 150 16.95 -29.19 -10.39
C SER A 150 16.64 -30.49 -11.13
N PRO A 151 15.95 -30.43 -12.28
CA PRO A 151 15.62 -31.60 -13.10
C PRO A 151 16.86 -32.13 -13.90
N ASP A 152 17.99 -32.27 -13.25
CA ASP A 152 19.20 -32.83 -13.86
C ASP A 152 19.63 -34.12 -13.16
N GLY A 153 19.63 -35.21 -13.91
CA GLY A 153 19.95 -36.55 -13.43
C GLY A 153 18.77 -37.33 -12.89
N PRO A 154 19.01 -38.54 -12.35
CA PRO A 154 17.94 -39.44 -11.94
C PRO A 154 17.06 -38.88 -10.84
N LEU A 155 15.74 -38.97 -10.97
CA LEU A 155 14.72 -38.52 -10.01
C LEU A 155 15.01 -39.02 -8.57
N GLN A 156 15.40 -40.29 -8.42
CA GLN A 156 15.70 -40.87 -7.10
C GLN A 156 16.89 -40.18 -6.42
N LEU A 157 17.90 -39.78 -7.20
CA LEU A 157 19.04 -39.03 -6.68
C LEU A 157 18.60 -37.64 -6.27
N ASN A 158 17.84 -36.95 -7.11
CA ASN A 158 17.33 -35.61 -6.86
C ASN A 158 16.40 -35.56 -5.63
N GLU A 159 15.55 -36.58 -5.46
CA GLU A 159 14.71 -36.73 -4.26
C GLU A 159 15.57 -36.83 -2.99
N ARG A 160 16.58 -37.69 -3.00
CA ARG A 160 17.50 -37.82 -1.87
C ARG A 160 18.21 -36.50 -1.57
N LEU A 161 18.74 -35.84 -2.62
CA LEU A 161 19.46 -34.58 -2.44
C LEU A 161 18.55 -33.46 -1.92
N ALA A 162 17.35 -33.30 -2.48
CA ALA A 162 16.39 -32.29 -2.03
C ALA A 162 16.04 -32.51 -0.54
N ARG A 163 15.72 -33.74 -0.17
CA ARG A 163 15.37 -34.09 1.23
C ARG A 163 16.53 -33.84 2.20
N GLU A 164 17.72 -34.33 1.89
CA GLU A 164 18.88 -34.22 2.76
C GLU A 164 19.35 -32.77 2.90
N ARG A 165 19.38 -32.00 1.80
CA ARG A 165 19.76 -30.59 1.81
C ARG A 165 18.77 -29.75 2.63
N THR A 166 17.47 -30.01 2.48
CA THR A 166 16.44 -29.37 3.29
C THR A 166 16.59 -29.69 4.78
N ARG A 167 16.90 -30.94 5.09
CA ARG A 167 17.17 -31.36 6.47
C ARG A 167 18.37 -30.63 7.06
N THR A 168 19.47 -30.54 6.30
CA THR A 168 20.68 -29.84 6.76
C THR A 168 20.43 -28.36 6.99
N LEU A 169 19.60 -27.72 6.14
CA LEU A 169 19.21 -26.34 6.34
C LEU A 169 18.36 -26.16 7.61
N LYS A 170 17.43 -27.07 7.86
CA LYS A 170 16.70 -27.08 9.14
C LYS A 170 17.63 -27.19 10.33
N GLU A 171 18.58 -28.12 10.28
CA GLU A 171 19.56 -28.31 11.36
C GLU A 171 20.40 -27.05 11.57
N TYR A 172 20.81 -26.40 10.49
CA TYR A 172 21.54 -25.13 10.55
C TYR A 172 20.72 -24.02 11.24
N VAL A 173 19.47 -23.82 10.85
CA VAL A 173 18.58 -22.83 11.48
C VAL A 173 18.30 -23.17 12.94
N SER A 174 18.11 -24.46 13.26
CA SER A 174 17.88 -24.91 14.64
C SER A 174 19.08 -24.72 15.56
N GLN A 175 20.30 -24.78 15.04
CA GLN A 175 21.52 -24.48 15.83
C GLN A 175 21.67 -22.99 16.15
N LEU A 176 21.20 -22.12 15.27
CA LEU A 176 21.28 -20.66 15.47
C LEU A 176 20.20 -20.15 16.41
N TYR A 177 19.06 -20.80 16.41
CA TYR A 177 17.91 -20.37 17.19
C TYR A 177 17.39 -21.53 18.03
N PRO A 178 17.26 -21.36 19.35
CA PRO A 178 16.77 -22.40 20.27
C PRO A 178 15.24 -22.56 20.14
N PHE A 179 14.75 -22.71 18.93
CA PHE A 179 13.36 -23.06 18.70
C PHE A 179 13.14 -24.55 19.01
N ASP A 180 12.04 -24.86 19.68
CA ASP A 180 11.58 -26.24 19.76
C ASP A 180 11.42 -26.78 18.33
N GLY A 181 11.92 -27.96 18.04
CA GLY A 181 11.91 -28.57 16.71
C GLY A 181 10.53 -28.65 16.05
N LYS A 182 9.46 -28.55 16.85
CA LYS A 182 8.08 -28.47 16.36
C LYS A 182 7.75 -27.17 15.58
N TYR A 183 8.51 -26.10 15.76
CA TYR A 183 8.30 -24.84 15.04
C TYR A 183 8.88 -24.85 13.63
N ILE A 184 9.81 -25.76 13.30
CA ILE A 184 10.45 -25.82 11.98
C ILE A 184 9.92 -27.00 11.18
N HIS A 185 9.12 -26.71 10.17
CA HIS A 185 8.56 -27.67 9.23
C HIS A 185 9.38 -27.69 7.95
N THR A 186 9.59 -28.88 7.39
CA THR A 186 10.34 -29.04 6.15
C THR A 186 9.55 -29.86 5.15
N THR A 187 9.56 -29.41 3.91
CA THR A 187 9.05 -30.12 2.74
C THR A 187 10.07 -30.02 1.61
N TYR A 188 9.96 -30.82 0.60
CA TYR A 188 10.86 -30.78 -0.55
C TYR A 188 10.15 -31.16 -1.85
N THR A 189 10.66 -30.65 -2.95
CA THR A 189 10.30 -31.05 -4.31
C THR A 189 11.53 -31.68 -4.98
N PRO A 190 11.45 -32.94 -5.42
CA PRO A 190 12.57 -33.64 -6.01
C PRO A 190 13.17 -32.95 -7.25
N GLU A 191 12.28 -32.35 -8.06
CA GLU A 191 12.65 -31.67 -9.29
C GLU A 191 11.70 -30.51 -9.54
N ASP A 192 12.22 -29.30 -9.65
CA ASP A 192 11.44 -28.08 -9.83
C ASP A 192 11.06 -27.88 -11.32
N TRP A 193 10.12 -28.70 -11.78
CA TRP A 193 9.56 -28.57 -13.13
C TRP A 193 8.64 -27.35 -13.26
N GLU A 194 8.02 -26.90 -12.17
CA GLU A 194 7.19 -25.69 -12.18
C GLU A 194 8.04 -24.43 -12.37
N GLY A 195 9.16 -24.32 -11.66
CA GLY A 195 10.12 -23.25 -11.86
C GLY A 195 10.75 -23.31 -13.25
N PHE A 196 11.02 -24.51 -13.77
CA PHE A 196 11.49 -24.68 -15.14
C PHE A 196 10.48 -24.18 -16.16
N GLU A 197 9.20 -24.51 -16.00
CA GLU A 197 8.12 -24.03 -16.86
C GLU A 197 8.00 -22.51 -16.83
N ALA A 198 8.08 -21.91 -15.63
CA ALA A 198 8.06 -20.46 -15.47
C ALA A 198 9.22 -19.78 -16.22
N LEU A 199 10.46 -20.27 -16.03
CA LEU A 199 11.63 -19.76 -16.75
C LEU A 199 11.49 -19.91 -18.28
N LEU A 200 10.96 -21.03 -18.75
CA LEU A 200 10.72 -21.26 -20.16
C LEU A 200 9.64 -20.30 -20.71
N SER A 201 8.63 -20.00 -19.93
CA SER A 201 7.54 -19.09 -20.32
C SER A 201 8.03 -17.67 -20.58
N ASP A 202 9.07 -17.23 -19.85
CA ASP A 202 9.63 -15.88 -19.96
C ASP A 202 10.66 -15.74 -21.08
N THR A 203 10.95 -16.80 -21.84
CA THR A 203 11.97 -16.81 -22.89
C THR A 203 11.40 -16.81 -24.30
N THR A 204 12.26 -16.47 -25.26
CA THR A 204 11.93 -16.42 -26.70
C THR A 204 12.70 -17.43 -27.52
N PHE A 205 13.03 -18.61 -26.96
CA PHE A 205 13.70 -19.66 -27.70
C PHE A 205 12.84 -20.18 -28.84
N GLN A 206 13.52 -20.52 -29.98
CA GLN A 206 12.84 -20.97 -31.19
C GLN A 206 11.99 -22.24 -30.97
N ASP A 207 12.44 -23.16 -30.12
CA ASP A 207 11.79 -24.44 -29.83
C ASP A 207 10.90 -24.41 -28.56
N LYS A 208 10.61 -23.23 -28.03
CA LYS A 208 9.85 -23.03 -26.77
C LYS A 208 8.59 -23.88 -26.69
N GLU A 209 7.74 -23.83 -27.71
CA GLU A 209 6.46 -24.55 -27.70
C GLU A 209 6.66 -26.08 -27.68
N ALA A 210 7.65 -26.60 -28.40
CA ALA A 210 7.96 -28.03 -28.43
C ALA A 210 8.51 -28.51 -27.09
N ILE A 211 9.36 -27.72 -26.46
CA ILE A 211 9.92 -27.99 -25.13
C ILE A 211 8.82 -27.88 -24.07
N MET A 212 7.97 -26.85 -24.14
CA MET A 212 6.83 -26.66 -23.21
C MET A 212 5.90 -27.86 -23.18
N LYS A 213 5.58 -28.43 -24.36
CA LYS A 213 4.76 -29.66 -24.44
C LYS A 213 5.39 -30.86 -23.73
N ILE A 214 6.72 -30.95 -23.71
CA ILE A 214 7.44 -32.00 -22.97
C ILE A 214 7.36 -31.73 -21.47
N VAL A 215 7.64 -30.51 -21.06
CA VAL A 215 7.66 -30.10 -19.65
C VAL A 215 6.31 -30.30 -18.99
N THR A 216 5.23 -29.88 -19.64
CA THR A 216 3.84 -29.98 -19.11
C THR A 216 3.21 -31.37 -19.30
N SER A 217 3.90 -32.30 -19.97
CA SER A 217 3.36 -33.66 -20.17
C SER A 217 3.39 -34.46 -18.87
N ASN A 218 2.55 -35.50 -18.81
CA ASN A 218 2.52 -36.45 -17.69
C ASN A 218 3.60 -37.58 -17.80
N MET A 219 4.68 -37.33 -18.58
CA MET A 219 5.77 -38.29 -18.68
C MET A 219 6.58 -38.34 -17.39
N HIS A 220 7.29 -39.48 -17.20
CA HIS A 220 8.23 -39.62 -16.08
C HIS A 220 9.32 -38.54 -16.19
N PRO A 221 9.70 -37.87 -15.08
CA PRO A 221 10.69 -36.79 -15.07
C PRO A 221 11.99 -37.12 -15.81
N ASP A 222 12.61 -38.27 -15.53
CA ASP A 222 13.83 -38.70 -16.21
C ASP A 222 13.67 -38.78 -17.75
N ARG A 223 12.46 -39.14 -18.20
CA ARG A 223 12.14 -39.23 -19.62
C ARG A 223 11.98 -37.84 -20.24
N LYS A 224 11.41 -36.90 -19.52
CA LYS A 224 11.34 -35.50 -19.97
C LYS A 224 12.76 -34.94 -20.19
N GLU A 225 13.62 -35.10 -19.19
CA GLU A 225 15.01 -34.65 -19.24
C GLU A 225 15.74 -35.29 -20.42
N GLU A 226 15.64 -36.60 -20.57
CA GLU A 226 16.30 -37.36 -21.69
C GLU A 226 15.85 -36.82 -23.04
N ILE A 227 14.55 -36.61 -23.26
CA ILE A 227 14.02 -36.10 -24.54
C ILE A 227 14.53 -34.69 -24.79
N ILE A 228 14.54 -33.80 -23.80
CA ILE A 228 15.03 -32.42 -23.92
C ILE A 228 16.53 -32.46 -24.27
N ARG A 229 17.30 -33.28 -23.58
CA ARG A 229 18.74 -33.44 -23.81
C ARG A 229 19.07 -33.94 -25.23
N MET A 230 18.30 -34.94 -25.71
CA MET A 230 18.54 -35.54 -27.03
C MET A 230 18.05 -34.67 -28.19
N ARG A 231 16.87 -34.08 -28.07
CA ARG A 231 16.24 -33.32 -29.14
C ARG A 231 16.70 -31.88 -29.22
N PHE A 232 17.05 -31.27 -28.09
CA PHE A 232 17.42 -29.87 -27.98
C PHE A 232 18.77 -29.67 -27.26
N PRO A 233 19.86 -30.24 -27.76
CA PRO A 233 21.13 -30.29 -27.04
C PRO A 233 21.75 -28.90 -26.79
N ALA A 234 21.52 -27.94 -27.67
CA ALA A 234 21.99 -26.57 -27.48
C ALA A 234 21.24 -25.88 -26.34
N PHE A 235 19.92 -26.02 -26.30
CA PHE A 235 19.04 -25.53 -25.21
C PHE A 235 19.41 -26.21 -23.88
N TYR A 236 19.59 -27.54 -23.88
CA TYR A 236 19.92 -28.27 -22.66
C TYR A 236 21.28 -27.82 -22.06
N ARG A 237 22.30 -27.57 -22.88
CA ARG A 237 23.55 -26.99 -22.38
C ARG A 237 23.40 -25.60 -21.78
N PHE A 238 22.53 -24.77 -22.37
CA PHE A 238 22.20 -23.47 -21.81
C PHE A 238 21.51 -23.62 -20.45
N VAL A 239 20.53 -24.49 -20.35
CA VAL A 239 19.75 -24.76 -19.12
C VAL A 239 20.65 -25.29 -18.00
N LEU A 240 21.54 -26.23 -18.28
CA LEU A 240 22.52 -26.75 -17.32
C LEU A 240 23.36 -25.63 -16.68
N LYS A 241 23.75 -24.65 -17.49
CA LYS A 241 24.65 -23.57 -17.05
C LYS A 241 23.91 -22.45 -16.33
N HIS A 242 22.67 -22.15 -16.71
CA HIS A 242 21.99 -20.93 -16.29
C HIS A 242 20.74 -21.18 -15.47
N TRP A 243 19.93 -22.20 -15.76
CA TRP A 243 18.67 -22.43 -15.09
C TRP A 243 18.72 -23.44 -13.95
N PHE A 244 19.40 -24.56 -14.15
CA PHE A 244 19.48 -25.58 -13.10
C PHE A 244 20.14 -25.08 -11.82
N VAL A 245 21.01 -24.08 -11.93
CA VAL A 245 21.58 -23.42 -10.74
C VAL A 245 20.51 -22.65 -9.99
N ILE A 246 19.62 -21.95 -10.71
CA ILE A 246 18.52 -21.18 -10.11
C ILE A 246 17.46 -22.10 -9.52
N LEU A 247 17.18 -23.24 -10.16
CA LEU A 247 16.18 -24.22 -9.69
C LEU A 247 16.62 -25.02 -8.46
N ARG A 248 17.89 -24.90 -8.04
CA ARG A 248 18.42 -25.46 -6.78
C ARG A 248 18.31 -24.43 -5.69
N HIS A 249 17.15 -24.26 -5.12
CA HIS A 249 16.93 -23.26 -4.07
C HIS A 249 16.14 -23.82 -2.90
N SER A 250 16.02 -23.02 -1.85
CA SER A 250 15.14 -23.30 -0.74
C SER A 250 14.29 -22.07 -0.43
N ASP A 251 12.99 -22.26 -0.47
CA ASP A 251 12.05 -21.24 -0.03
C ASP A 251 11.82 -21.37 1.46
N TYR A 252 11.71 -20.24 2.12
CA TYR A 252 11.41 -20.20 3.54
C TYR A 252 10.29 -19.22 3.84
N THR A 253 9.51 -19.56 4.83
CA THR A 253 8.39 -18.74 5.32
C THR A 253 8.46 -18.69 6.83
N VAL A 254 8.41 -17.48 7.39
CA VAL A 254 8.32 -17.23 8.82
C VAL A 254 6.94 -16.72 9.12
N GLU A 255 6.11 -17.53 9.80
CA GLU A 255 4.79 -17.15 10.28
C GLU A 255 4.89 -16.63 11.71
N TYR A 256 4.23 -15.54 11.99
CA TYR A 256 4.23 -14.94 13.31
C TYR A 256 2.89 -14.33 13.67
N HIS A 257 2.60 -14.32 14.94
CA HIS A 257 1.43 -13.70 15.51
C HIS A 257 1.78 -12.30 16.03
N VAL A 258 1.04 -11.29 15.59
CA VAL A 258 1.16 -9.92 16.10
C VAL A 258 0.22 -9.75 17.27
N ARG A 259 0.74 -9.30 18.41
CA ARG A 259 -0.07 -9.02 19.60
C ARG A 259 -1.08 -7.92 19.31
N PRO A 260 -2.33 -8.04 19.75
CA PRO A 260 -3.29 -6.96 19.63
C PRO A 260 -2.81 -5.76 20.44
N PHE A 261 -3.05 -4.56 19.93
CA PHE A 261 -2.77 -3.34 20.67
C PHE A 261 -3.64 -3.30 21.93
N THR A 262 -3.01 -3.14 23.07
CA THR A 262 -3.69 -2.84 24.33
C THR A 262 -3.97 -1.35 24.42
N ILE A 263 -4.96 -0.96 25.24
CA ILE A 263 -5.29 0.46 25.47
C ILE A 263 -4.06 1.25 25.91
N CYS A 264 -3.17 0.66 26.72
CA CYS A 264 -1.91 1.29 27.13
C CYS A 264 -0.97 1.60 25.96
N LEU A 265 -0.87 0.71 24.96
CA LEU A 265 -0.02 0.93 23.78
C LEU A 265 -0.55 2.05 22.89
N LEU A 266 -1.88 2.21 22.80
CA LEU A 266 -2.50 3.29 22.04
C LEU A 266 -2.23 4.68 22.64
N TYR A 267 -2.12 4.77 23.97
CA TYR A 267 -1.83 6.04 24.66
C TYR A 267 -0.34 6.38 24.75
N THR A 268 0.56 5.46 24.51
CA THR A 268 2.03 5.68 24.57
C THR A 268 2.67 5.95 23.21
N SER A 269 1.93 5.80 22.11
CA SER A 269 2.48 6.04 20.75
C SER A 269 2.48 7.53 20.35
N ASP A 270 1.85 8.41 21.14
CA ASP A 270 1.78 9.87 20.89
C ASP A 270 2.76 10.68 21.77
N ALA A 271 3.78 10.05 22.35
CA ALA A 271 4.80 10.71 23.17
C ALA A 271 6.13 10.84 22.46
#